data_d49e5457d5f910ac014bfec377ff4416
#
_entry.id   d49e5457d5f910ac014bfec377ff4416
#
_cell.length_a   1.000
_cell.length_b   1.000
_cell.length_c   1.000
_cell.angle_alpha   90.00
_cell.angle_beta   90.00
_cell.angle_gamma   90.00
#
_symmetry.space_group_name_H-M   'P 1'
#
loop_
_entity.id
_entity.type
_entity.pdbx_description
1 polymer ?
#
loop_
_entity_poly.entity_id
_entity_poly.type
_entity_poly.pdbx_seq_one_letter_code
_entity_poly.pdbx_strand_id
1 'polypeptide(L)'
;MRNYILLALITIFTFTSCKKDDPVQEIDQEQLSTATLIFTPVEKETRDGKTVYTPKQDEEVHTMKFEGPTYLPEVGAHLHLHVGDTYKLELKTTDFAGRASEQTFLNRHENHQAFLIGANDTELDLEYGDENNVGITAYITVKKEKDSFMLNYVMRHLRTNVKQNIKVTDWNNANYTQFTGDNDLDLKFEAHFVEEGHGH
;
A
#
# COMPACT_ATOMS: atom_id res chain seq x y z
N MET A 1 -51.46 36.94 -66.84
CA MET A 1 -51.35 35.62 -66.23
C MET A 1 -49.98 35.58 -65.54
N ARG A 2 -49.95 35.64 -64.25
CA ARG A 2 -48.74 35.90 -63.46
C ARG A 2 -48.43 34.68 -62.66
N ASN A 3 -47.35 34.01 -63.01
CA ASN A 3 -46.85 32.80 -62.27
C ASN A 3 -46.15 33.23 -60.98
N TYR A 4 -46.69 32.80 -59.88
CA TYR A 4 -46.04 32.92 -58.59
C TYR A 4 -45.22 31.62 -58.33
N ILE A 5 -43.90 31.75 -58.41
CA ILE A 5 -42.96 30.67 -57.98
C ILE A 5 -42.76 30.82 -56.47
N LEU A 6 -43.32 29.89 -55.74
CA LEU A 6 -43.14 29.81 -54.30
C LEU A 6 -41.80 29.10 -54.02
N LEU A 7 -40.82 29.84 -53.62
CA LEU A 7 -39.51 29.28 -53.20
C LEU A 7 -39.62 28.84 -51.76
N ALA A 8 -39.77 27.53 -51.53
CA ALA A 8 -39.76 26.97 -50.22
C ALA A 8 -38.31 26.83 -49.77
N LEU A 9 -37.85 27.66 -48.82
CA LEU A 9 -36.55 27.60 -48.19
C LEU A 9 -36.61 26.55 -47.12
N ILE A 10 -36.09 25.33 -47.39
CA ILE A 10 -35.95 24.27 -46.41
C ILE A 10 -34.66 24.57 -45.62
N THR A 11 -34.83 25.11 -44.43
CA THR A 11 -33.72 25.27 -43.44
C THR A 11 -33.47 23.93 -42.78
N ILE A 12 -32.41 23.23 -43.18
CA ILE A 12 -31.94 22.03 -42.51
C ILE A 12 -31.21 22.46 -41.25
N PHE A 13 -31.89 22.34 -40.11
CA PHE A 13 -31.22 22.40 -38.79
C PHE A 13 -30.46 21.13 -38.59
N THR A 14 -29.15 21.14 -38.83
CA THR A 14 -28.25 20.09 -38.38
C THR A 14 -28.04 20.26 -36.86
N PHE A 15 -28.75 19.47 -36.07
CA PHE A 15 -28.44 19.32 -34.67
C PHE A 15 -27.11 18.55 -34.58
N THR A 16 -26.00 19.25 -34.46
CA THR A 16 -24.77 18.68 -33.98
C THR A 16 -24.97 18.40 -32.49
N SER A 17 -25.45 17.18 -32.17
CA SER A 17 -25.38 16.66 -30.83
C SER A 17 -23.90 16.48 -30.51
N CYS A 18 -23.27 17.47 -29.88
CA CYS A 18 -22.09 17.21 -29.08
C CYS A 18 -22.53 16.23 -27.98
N LYS A 19 -22.23 14.95 -28.15
CA LYS A 19 -22.06 14.06 -27.01
C LYS A 19 -20.91 14.68 -26.21
N LYS A 20 -21.23 15.44 -25.16
CA LYS A 20 -20.32 15.54 -24.04
C LYS A 20 -20.15 14.08 -23.61
N ASP A 21 -18.96 13.52 -23.85
CA ASP A 21 -18.51 12.40 -23.06
C ASP A 21 -18.58 12.94 -21.64
N ASP A 22 -19.60 12.53 -20.89
CA ASP A 22 -19.58 12.70 -19.45
C ASP A 22 -18.27 12.08 -19.04
N PRO A 23 -17.38 12.80 -18.31
CA PRO A 23 -16.19 12.19 -17.77
C PRO A 23 -16.72 10.99 -16.97
N VAL A 24 -16.38 9.79 -17.42
CA VAL A 24 -16.55 8.59 -16.61
C VAL A 24 -15.90 9.00 -15.31
N GLN A 25 -16.70 9.11 -14.23
CA GLN A 25 -16.12 9.27 -12.92
C GLN A 25 -15.10 8.15 -12.82
N GLU A 26 -13.81 8.47 -12.86
CA GLU A 26 -12.79 7.54 -12.42
C GLU A 26 -13.25 7.15 -11.02
N ILE A 27 -13.78 5.93 -10.91
CA ILE A 27 -14.01 5.30 -9.62
C ILE A 27 -12.64 5.34 -9.02
N ASP A 28 -12.52 6.11 -7.96
CA ASP A 28 -11.25 6.33 -7.27
C ASP A 28 -10.74 4.93 -6.94
N GLN A 29 -9.75 4.44 -7.70
CA GLN A 29 -9.23 3.07 -7.56
C GLN A 29 -8.55 2.88 -6.21
N GLU A 30 -8.47 3.95 -5.44
CA GLU A 30 -7.93 4.03 -4.09
C GLU A 30 -9.00 3.81 -3.01
N GLN A 31 -10.30 3.63 -3.38
CA GLN A 31 -11.33 3.20 -2.42
C GLN A 31 -11.17 1.72 -2.14
N LEU A 32 -10.41 1.44 -1.07
CA LEU A 32 -10.11 0.09 -0.63
C LEU A 32 -11.20 -0.43 0.31
N SER A 33 -11.54 -1.70 0.17
CA SER A 33 -12.50 -2.41 1.04
C SER A 33 -11.78 -3.19 2.13
N THR A 34 -10.67 -3.85 1.77
CA THR A 34 -9.87 -4.65 2.70
C THR A 34 -8.39 -4.42 2.48
N ALA A 35 -7.62 -4.62 3.52
CA ALA A 35 -6.18 -4.71 3.46
C ALA A 35 -5.69 -5.93 4.25
N THR A 36 -4.63 -6.55 3.77
CA THR A 36 -4.00 -7.70 4.44
C THR A 36 -2.49 -7.51 4.39
N LEU A 37 -1.84 -7.59 5.53
CA LEU A 37 -0.38 -7.68 5.64
C LEU A 37 -0.01 -9.14 5.84
N ILE A 38 0.90 -9.65 5.01
CA ILE A 38 1.40 -11.02 5.04
C ILE A 38 2.87 -10.97 5.37
N PHE A 39 3.29 -11.71 6.41
CA PHE A 39 4.66 -11.80 6.87
C PHE A 39 5.14 -13.24 6.64
N THR A 40 5.93 -13.44 5.59
CA THR A 40 6.49 -14.74 5.22
C THR A 40 7.92 -14.83 5.73
N PRO A 41 8.27 -15.79 6.61
CA PRO A 41 9.65 -15.99 7.04
C PRO A 41 10.55 -16.28 5.84
N VAL A 42 11.71 -15.62 5.78
CA VAL A 42 12.68 -15.78 4.70
C VAL A 42 14.10 -15.91 5.23
N GLU A 43 14.91 -16.68 4.54
CA GLU A 43 16.35 -16.70 4.73
C GLU A 43 16.99 -15.58 3.91
N LYS A 44 17.80 -14.73 4.56
CA LYS A 44 18.53 -13.62 3.94
C LYS A 44 19.99 -14.06 3.71
N GLU A 45 20.39 -14.18 2.46
CA GLU A 45 21.73 -14.59 2.07
C GLU A 45 22.38 -13.58 1.13
N THR A 46 23.71 -13.58 1.09
CA THR A 46 24.46 -12.85 0.07
C THR A 46 25.02 -13.84 -0.93
N ARG A 47 24.55 -13.76 -2.19
CA ARG A 47 25.06 -14.57 -3.32
C ARG A 47 25.59 -13.63 -4.41
N ASP A 48 26.82 -13.82 -4.81
CA ASP A 48 27.47 -12.98 -5.85
C ASP A 48 27.39 -11.46 -5.58
N GLY A 49 27.50 -11.08 -4.29
CA GLY A 49 27.43 -9.67 -3.85
C GLY A 49 26.02 -9.07 -3.88
N LYS A 50 24.98 -9.88 -4.08
CA LYS A 50 23.57 -9.46 -4.02
C LYS A 50 22.85 -10.13 -2.86
N THR A 51 21.98 -9.40 -2.20
CA THR A 51 21.09 -9.97 -1.20
C THR A 51 19.98 -10.78 -1.90
N VAL A 52 19.78 -12.01 -1.44
CA VAL A 52 18.73 -12.91 -1.92
C VAL A 52 17.89 -13.34 -0.73
N TYR A 53 16.59 -13.34 -0.92
CA TYR A 53 15.61 -13.75 0.09
C TYR A 53 14.90 -15.01 -0.39
N THR A 54 14.97 -16.09 0.39
CA THR A 54 14.36 -17.38 0.07
C THR A 54 13.31 -17.72 1.14
N PRO A 55 12.04 -17.98 0.78
CA PRO A 55 11.03 -18.38 1.75
C PRO A 55 11.45 -19.65 2.52
N LYS A 56 11.31 -19.61 3.84
CA LYS A 56 11.49 -20.78 4.70
C LYS A 56 10.24 -21.67 4.59
N GLN A 57 10.43 -22.97 4.33
CA GLN A 57 9.33 -23.88 3.99
C GLN A 57 8.55 -24.37 5.20
N ASP A 58 9.18 -24.47 6.35
CA ASP A 58 8.65 -25.11 7.56
C ASP A 58 8.23 -24.11 8.64
N GLU A 59 8.25 -22.81 8.34
CA GLU A 59 7.87 -21.75 9.27
C GLU A 59 6.50 -21.15 8.94
N GLU A 60 5.78 -20.72 9.98
CA GLU A 60 4.44 -20.19 9.86
C GLU A 60 4.43 -18.81 9.19
N VAL A 61 3.52 -18.63 8.24
CA VAL A 61 3.23 -17.34 7.61
C VAL A 61 2.19 -16.61 8.46
N HIS A 62 2.55 -15.44 8.97
CA HIS A 62 1.62 -14.63 9.76
C HIS A 62 0.82 -13.70 8.84
N THR A 63 -0.46 -13.54 9.15
CA THR A 63 -1.38 -12.73 8.35
C THR A 63 -2.20 -11.82 9.24
N MET A 64 -2.17 -10.52 8.97
CA MET A 64 -2.98 -9.51 9.63
C MET A 64 -4.01 -8.97 8.64
N LYS A 65 -5.30 -9.23 8.89
CA LYS A 65 -6.42 -8.76 8.06
C LYS A 65 -7.06 -7.52 8.66
N PHE A 66 -7.43 -6.59 7.80
CA PHE A 66 -8.05 -5.32 8.16
C PHE A 66 -9.27 -5.10 7.29
N GLU A 67 -10.40 -4.80 7.93
CA GLU A 67 -11.69 -4.64 7.26
C GLU A 67 -12.45 -3.42 7.78
N GLY A 68 -13.48 -3.07 7.05
CA GLY A 68 -14.37 -1.97 7.40
C GLY A 68 -13.79 -0.58 7.14
N PRO A 69 -14.56 0.48 7.40
CA PRO A 69 -14.23 1.85 7.00
C PRO A 69 -13.02 2.45 7.74
N THR A 70 -12.62 1.83 8.85
CA THR A 70 -11.48 2.27 9.68
C THR A 70 -10.31 1.28 9.65
N TYR A 71 -10.38 0.25 8.82
CA TYR A 71 -9.34 -0.79 8.69
C TYR A 71 -8.87 -1.33 10.03
N LEU A 72 -9.82 -1.83 10.84
CA LEU A 72 -9.47 -2.45 12.13
C LEU A 72 -9.05 -3.91 11.90
N PRO A 73 -8.06 -4.41 12.65
CA PRO A 73 -7.73 -5.82 12.67
C PRO A 73 -8.84 -6.62 13.36
N GLU A 74 -8.86 -7.92 13.17
CA GLU A 74 -9.74 -8.83 13.92
C GLU A 74 -9.49 -8.66 15.43
N VAL A 75 -10.57 -8.80 16.22
CA VAL A 75 -10.49 -8.66 17.68
C VAL A 75 -9.53 -9.70 18.27
N GLY A 76 -8.52 -9.22 18.99
CA GLY A 76 -7.46 -10.08 19.59
C GLY A 76 -6.36 -10.48 18.62
N ALA A 77 -6.39 -10.01 17.37
CA ALA A 77 -5.28 -10.26 16.45
C ALA A 77 -4.03 -9.49 16.90
N HIS A 78 -2.93 -10.20 17.01
CA HIS A 78 -1.61 -9.65 17.32
C HIS A 78 -0.54 -10.41 16.52
N LEU A 79 0.58 -9.77 16.28
CA LEU A 79 1.66 -10.29 15.49
C LEU A 79 2.87 -10.65 16.39
N HIS A 80 3.34 -11.89 16.31
CA HIS A 80 4.58 -12.30 16.94
C HIS A 80 5.65 -12.50 15.86
N LEU A 81 6.78 -11.85 16.01
CA LEU A 81 7.95 -12.02 15.15
C LEU A 81 9.18 -12.33 15.99
N HIS A 82 10.02 -13.26 15.52
CA HIS A 82 11.19 -13.72 16.24
C HIS A 82 12.42 -12.85 16.00
N VAL A 83 13.15 -12.59 17.09
CA VAL A 83 14.44 -11.86 17.04
C VAL A 83 15.45 -12.66 16.21
N GLY A 84 16.14 -11.97 15.31
CA GLY A 84 17.10 -12.57 14.39
C GLY A 84 16.49 -12.99 13.06
N ASP A 85 15.17 -13.16 12.98
CA ASP A 85 14.50 -13.55 11.75
C ASP A 85 14.21 -12.39 10.81
N THR A 86 14.17 -12.74 9.53
CA THR A 86 13.76 -11.83 8.46
C THR A 86 12.44 -12.31 7.86
N TYR A 87 11.54 -11.37 7.63
CA TYR A 87 10.23 -11.64 7.04
C TYR A 87 10.04 -10.81 5.78
N LYS A 88 9.52 -11.42 4.74
CA LYS A 88 8.95 -10.70 3.60
C LYS A 88 7.59 -10.19 4.00
N LEU A 89 7.42 -8.88 4.08
CA LEU A 89 6.15 -8.20 4.27
C LEU A 89 5.52 -7.91 2.90
N GLU A 90 4.28 -8.34 2.70
CA GLU A 90 3.50 -8.05 1.50
C GLU A 90 2.16 -7.43 1.87
N LEU A 91 1.83 -6.32 1.24
CA LEU A 91 0.47 -5.75 1.28
C LEU A 91 -0.38 -6.37 0.18
N LYS A 92 -1.58 -6.81 0.53
CA LYS A 92 -2.67 -7.16 -0.39
C LYS A 92 -3.86 -6.29 -0.08
N THR A 93 -4.50 -5.76 -1.12
CA THR A 93 -5.70 -4.92 -0.97
C THR A 93 -6.77 -5.32 -1.96
N THR A 94 -8.03 -5.13 -1.58
CA THR A 94 -9.16 -5.26 -2.51
C THR A 94 -10.01 -4.00 -2.51
N ASP A 95 -10.61 -3.70 -3.65
CA ASP A 95 -11.63 -2.67 -3.78
C ASP A 95 -13.01 -3.20 -3.34
N PHE A 96 -14.04 -2.35 -3.36
CA PHE A 96 -15.41 -2.74 -3.01
C PHE A 96 -16.05 -3.74 -3.99
N ALA A 97 -15.46 -3.99 -5.14
CA ALA A 97 -15.86 -5.05 -6.08
C ALA A 97 -15.09 -6.36 -5.84
N GLY A 98 -14.21 -6.42 -4.82
CA GLY A 98 -13.38 -7.58 -4.51
C GLY A 98 -12.19 -7.78 -5.45
N ARG A 99 -11.80 -6.76 -6.23
CA ARG A 99 -10.68 -6.83 -7.15
C ARG A 99 -9.39 -6.43 -6.44
N ALA A 100 -8.30 -7.13 -6.75
CA ALA A 100 -6.97 -6.77 -6.27
C ALA A 100 -6.60 -5.34 -6.74
N SER A 101 -6.09 -4.51 -5.83
CA SER A 101 -5.84 -3.09 -6.07
C SER A 101 -4.45 -2.61 -5.68
N GLU A 102 -3.61 -3.46 -5.10
CA GLU A 102 -2.24 -3.09 -4.71
C GLU A 102 -1.37 -2.63 -5.90
N GLN A 103 -1.66 -3.12 -7.12
CA GLN A 103 -0.94 -2.71 -8.32
C GLN A 103 -1.11 -1.21 -8.62
N THR A 104 -2.19 -0.58 -8.16
CA THR A 104 -2.43 0.86 -8.33
C THR A 104 -1.35 1.69 -7.66
N PHE A 105 -0.89 1.29 -6.46
CA PHE A 105 0.19 1.96 -5.75
C PHE A 105 1.52 1.86 -6.51
N LEU A 106 1.82 0.68 -7.09
CA LEU A 106 3.02 0.50 -7.90
C LEU A 106 2.98 1.30 -9.21
N ASN A 107 1.82 1.37 -9.85
CA ASN A 107 1.63 2.16 -11.08
C ASN A 107 1.76 3.66 -10.85
N ARG A 108 1.51 4.12 -9.62
CA ARG A 108 1.63 5.51 -9.16
C ARG A 108 2.77 5.69 -8.17
N HIS A 109 3.87 4.96 -8.38
CA HIS A 109 5.00 4.89 -7.46
C HIS A 109 5.60 6.24 -7.09
N GLU A 110 5.49 7.25 -7.96
CA GLU A 110 5.97 8.61 -7.71
C GLU A 110 5.21 9.35 -6.61
N ASN A 111 3.99 8.89 -6.29
CA ASN A 111 3.12 9.50 -5.28
C ASN A 111 2.86 8.58 -4.08
N HIS A 112 3.35 7.34 -4.07
CA HIS A 112 3.07 6.40 -3.00
C HIS A 112 4.34 5.92 -2.30
N GLN A 113 4.29 5.89 -0.98
CA GLN A 113 5.32 5.26 -0.16
C GLN A 113 4.73 4.80 1.17
N ALA A 114 5.07 3.57 1.55
CA ALA A 114 4.72 3.02 2.84
C ALA A 114 5.73 3.42 3.92
N PHE A 115 5.22 3.59 5.14
CA PHE A 115 6.00 3.76 6.36
C PHE A 115 5.57 2.69 7.36
N LEU A 116 6.51 2.20 8.16
CA LEU A 116 6.26 1.23 9.22
C LEU A 116 6.66 1.86 10.56
N ILE A 117 5.67 2.39 11.28
CA ILE A 117 5.87 3.20 12.47
C ILE A 117 5.61 2.36 13.73
N GLY A 118 6.40 2.55 14.78
CA GLY A 118 6.24 1.88 16.07
C GLY A 118 7.49 1.16 16.55
N ALA A 119 8.39 0.80 15.63
CA ALA A 119 9.72 0.28 15.94
C ALA A 119 10.80 1.22 15.37
N ASN A 120 11.92 1.32 16.06
CA ASN A 120 13.06 2.10 15.59
C ASN A 120 14.12 1.20 14.94
N ASP A 121 15.14 1.80 14.33
CA ASP A 121 16.21 1.13 13.58
C ASP A 121 17.13 0.22 14.44
N THR A 122 17.05 0.32 15.78
CA THR A 122 17.75 -0.63 16.68
C THR A 122 16.89 -1.85 17.03
N GLU A 123 15.59 -1.79 16.80
CA GLU A 123 14.62 -2.85 17.10
C GLU A 123 14.24 -3.64 15.84
N LEU A 124 14.11 -2.95 14.72
CA LEU A 124 13.70 -3.49 13.43
C LEU A 124 14.53 -2.87 12.32
N ASP A 125 14.81 -3.61 11.28
CA ASP A 125 15.34 -3.10 10.01
C ASP A 125 14.32 -3.29 8.89
N LEU A 126 14.29 -2.40 7.89
CA LEU A 126 13.42 -2.51 6.74
C LEU A 126 14.16 -2.21 5.45
N GLU A 127 14.04 -3.10 4.49
CA GLU A 127 14.47 -2.93 3.11
C GLU A 127 13.25 -3.00 2.19
N TYR A 128 13.01 -1.96 1.38
CA TYR A 128 11.97 -2.02 0.36
C TYR A 128 12.30 -3.09 -0.68
N GLY A 129 11.35 -3.94 -1.00
CA GLY A 129 11.51 -5.06 -1.93
C GLY A 129 10.92 -4.80 -3.32
N ASP A 130 10.16 -3.72 -3.47
CA ASP A 130 9.62 -3.29 -4.76
C ASP A 130 10.45 -2.17 -5.38
N GLU A 131 10.32 -2.01 -6.69
CA GLU A 131 10.93 -0.90 -7.42
C GLU A 131 10.38 0.43 -6.90
N ASN A 132 11.22 1.45 -6.85
CA ASN A 132 10.86 2.81 -6.44
C ASN A 132 10.45 2.95 -4.97
N ASN A 133 10.70 1.96 -4.10
CA ASN A 133 10.44 2.03 -2.66
C ASN A 133 9.00 2.43 -2.32
N VAL A 134 8.02 1.78 -2.95
CA VAL A 134 6.60 1.99 -2.63
C VAL A 134 6.25 1.31 -1.31
N GLY A 135 6.76 0.09 -1.09
CA GLY A 135 6.58 -0.67 0.15
C GLY A 135 5.38 -1.62 0.14
N ILE A 136 4.85 -1.95 -1.06
CA ILE A 136 3.91 -3.07 -1.23
C ILE A 136 4.60 -4.38 -0.87
N THR A 137 5.88 -4.48 -1.18
CA THR A 137 6.78 -5.53 -0.72
C THR A 137 7.93 -4.90 0.03
N ALA A 138 8.23 -5.41 1.21
CA ALA A 138 9.41 -5.05 1.98
C ALA A 138 9.99 -6.29 2.67
N TYR A 139 11.23 -6.19 3.12
CA TYR A 139 11.86 -7.19 3.98
C TYR A 139 12.17 -6.55 5.31
N ILE A 140 11.67 -7.16 6.38
CA ILE A 140 11.88 -6.67 7.75
C ILE A 140 12.72 -7.68 8.52
N THR A 141 13.73 -7.20 9.25
CA THR A 141 14.56 -8.05 10.12
C THR A 141 14.40 -7.57 11.56
N VAL A 142 13.94 -8.47 12.43
CA VAL A 142 13.79 -8.18 13.87
C VAL A 142 15.15 -8.25 14.53
N LYS A 143 15.59 -7.15 15.16
CA LYS A 143 16.93 -7.03 15.74
C LYS A 143 16.95 -7.14 17.26
N LYS A 144 15.83 -6.82 17.89
CA LYS A 144 15.77 -6.76 19.35
C LYS A 144 14.37 -7.08 19.84
N GLU A 145 14.32 -7.76 20.98
CA GLU A 145 13.09 -8.02 21.73
C GLU A 145 12.37 -6.71 22.07
N LYS A 146 11.06 -6.73 21.92
CA LYS A 146 10.16 -5.66 22.29
C LYS A 146 8.82 -6.25 22.66
N ASP A 147 8.42 -6.04 23.90
CA ASP A 147 7.12 -6.46 24.41
C ASP A 147 5.99 -5.70 23.69
N SER A 148 4.75 -6.04 23.97
CA SER A 148 3.55 -5.49 23.34
C SER A 148 3.67 -4.00 22.96
N PHE A 149 3.54 -3.69 21.68
CA PHE A 149 3.54 -2.32 21.17
C PHE A 149 2.65 -2.22 19.92
N MET A 150 2.25 -0.99 19.59
CA MET A 150 1.51 -0.74 18.36
C MET A 150 2.47 -0.56 17.19
N LEU A 151 2.36 -1.44 16.19
CA LEU A 151 2.98 -1.29 14.90
C LEU A 151 1.95 -0.72 13.92
N ASN A 152 2.36 0.23 13.09
CA ASN A 152 1.48 0.91 12.16
C ASN A 152 2.07 0.91 10.75
N TYR A 153 1.43 0.23 9.82
CA TYR A 153 1.74 0.32 8.39
C TYR A 153 0.90 1.44 7.77
N VAL A 154 1.55 2.46 7.26
CA VAL A 154 0.90 3.63 6.64
C VAL A 154 1.27 3.66 5.16
N MET A 155 0.31 3.50 4.25
CA MET A 155 0.50 3.84 2.84
C MET A 155 0.13 5.31 2.64
N ARG A 156 1.11 6.11 2.25
CA ARG A 156 0.96 7.55 2.07
C ARG A 156 0.78 7.90 0.60
N HIS A 157 -0.31 8.61 0.27
CA HIS A 157 -0.48 9.29 -1.01
C HIS A 157 0.16 10.68 -0.90
N LEU A 158 1.32 10.82 -1.45
CA LEU A 158 2.15 12.02 -1.39
C LEU A 158 1.75 13.04 -2.45
N ARG A 159 1.87 14.32 -2.13
CA ARG A 159 1.74 15.38 -3.14
C ARG A 159 2.87 15.28 -4.16
N THR A 160 2.63 15.83 -5.34
CA THR A 160 3.59 15.85 -6.45
C THR A 160 4.98 16.33 -5.99
N ASN A 161 6.02 15.61 -6.37
CA ASN A 161 7.43 15.89 -6.07
C ASN A 161 7.84 15.76 -4.58
N VAL A 162 6.98 15.28 -3.69
CA VAL A 162 7.34 15.09 -2.28
C VAL A 162 8.24 13.87 -2.11
N LYS A 163 7.93 12.76 -2.77
CA LYS A 163 8.64 11.48 -2.61
C LYS A 163 10.15 11.58 -2.84
N GLN A 164 10.59 12.38 -3.79
CA GLN A 164 12.02 12.56 -4.08
C GLN A 164 12.84 13.12 -2.91
N ASN A 165 12.18 13.68 -1.88
CA ASN A 165 12.82 14.21 -0.68
C ASN A 165 12.82 13.20 0.48
N ILE A 166 12.22 12.03 0.31
CA ILE A 166 12.14 10.97 1.33
C ILE A 166 13.34 10.05 1.15
N LYS A 167 14.09 9.84 2.23
CA LYS A 167 15.21 8.92 2.24
C LYS A 167 14.70 7.50 2.52
N VAL A 168 15.43 6.49 2.04
CA VAL A 168 15.11 5.09 2.35
C VAL A 168 15.08 4.85 3.86
N THR A 169 15.91 5.57 4.62
CA THR A 169 15.96 5.50 6.09
C THR A 169 14.79 6.17 6.80
N ASP A 170 13.91 6.87 6.09
CA ASP A 170 12.72 7.50 6.69
C ASP A 170 11.55 6.52 6.87
N TRP A 171 11.73 5.23 6.59
CA TRP A 171 10.66 4.23 6.66
C TRP A 171 9.96 4.15 8.03
N ASN A 172 10.65 4.49 9.13
CA ASN A 172 10.13 4.52 10.51
C ASN A 172 9.98 5.93 11.09
N ASN A 173 9.99 6.95 10.24
CA ASN A 173 9.93 8.34 10.70
C ASN A 173 8.57 8.65 11.34
N ALA A 174 8.52 8.74 12.66
CA ALA A 174 7.29 9.04 13.41
C ALA A 174 6.64 10.37 12.99
N ASN A 175 7.42 11.29 12.41
CA ASN A 175 6.91 12.56 11.84
C ASN A 175 6.69 12.44 10.31
N TYR A 176 6.26 11.27 9.81
CA TYR A 176 6.01 11.03 8.39
C TYR A 176 4.99 12.00 7.77
N THR A 177 4.15 12.63 8.58
CA THR A 177 3.17 13.64 8.14
C THR A 177 3.80 14.93 7.64
N GLN A 178 5.09 15.16 7.93
CA GLN A 178 5.86 16.26 7.30
C GLN A 178 5.96 16.08 5.77
N PHE A 179 5.92 14.85 5.28
CA PHE A 179 5.84 14.55 3.87
C PHE A 179 4.39 14.74 3.42
N THR A 180 4.09 15.91 2.87
CA THR A 180 2.72 16.34 2.59
C THR A 180 1.97 15.36 1.69
N GLY A 181 0.72 15.06 2.05
CA GLY A 181 -0.16 14.09 1.39
C GLY A 181 -1.24 13.61 2.34
N ASP A 182 -1.93 12.56 1.95
CA ASP A 182 -3.00 11.91 2.71
C ASP A 182 -2.65 10.42 2.94
N ASN A 183 -3.30 9.75 3.87
CA ASN A 183 -3.10 8.33 4.07
C ASN A 183 -4.16 7.55 3.29
N ASP A 184 -3.75 6.69 2.36
CA ASP A 184 -4.65 5.72 1.73
C ASP A 184 -4.92 4.54 2.67
N LEU A 185 -3.90 4.17 3.46
CA LEU A 185 -4.02 3.17 4.51
C LEU A 185 -3.33 3.64 5.80
N ASP A 186 -3.92 3.27 6.94
CA ASP A 186 -3.39 3.49 8.29
C ASP A 186 -3.73 2.24 9.13
N LEU A 187 -2.90 1.20 8.99
CA LEU A 187 -3.13 -0.14 9.53
C LEU A 187 -2.40 -0.30 10.85
N LYS A 188 -3.14 -0.22 11.96
CA LYS A 188 -2.60 -0.32 13.33
C LYS A 188 -2.91 -1.69 13.93
N PHE A 189 -1.91 -2.34 14.47
CA PHE A 189 -2.03 -3.64 15.11
C PHE A 189 -1.01 -3.81 16.22
N GLU A 190 -1.32 -4.68 17.17
CA GLU A 190 -0.42 -5.06 18.24
C GLU A 190 0.65 -6.01 17.70
N ALA A 191 1.91 -5.76 18.07
CA ALA A 191 3.04 -6.60 17.71
C ALA A 191 3.93 -6.88 18.93
N HIS A 192 4.62 -8.04 18.88
CA HIS A 192 5.58 -8.49 19.85
C HIS A 192 6.82 -8.98 19.11
N PHE A 193 8.00 -8.55 19.52
CA PHE A 193 9.25 -9.11 19.06
C PHE A 193 9.79 -10.02 20.18
N VAL A 194 9.84 -11.32 19.92
CA VAL A 194 10.10 -12.35 20.94
C VAL A 194 11.36 -13.16 20.62
N GLU A 195 12.06 -13.62 21.65
CA GLU A 195 13.15 -14.56 21.47
C GLU A 195 12.62 -15.94 21.04
N GLU A 196 13.44 -16.68 20.29
CA GLU A 196 13.10 -18.04 19.88
C GLU A 196 12.90 -18.95 21.11
N GLY A 197 11.76 -19.64 21.19
CA GLY A 197 11.44 -20.55 22.30
C GLY A 197 10.47 -19.99 23.35
N HIS A 198 10.00 -18.76 23.26
CA HIS A 198 8.90 -18.23 24.06
C HIS A 198 7.56 -18.36 23.31
N GLY A 199 7.20 -19.59 22.92
CA GLY A 199 5.86 -19.92 22.44
C GLY A 199 4.89 -20.00 23.61
N HIS A 200 3.80 -19.25 23.53
CA HIS A 200 2.65 -19.37 24.44
C HIS A 200 1.61 -20.31 23.85
#